data_dc893370a28e3d1e82c7f82308349961
#
_entry.id   dc893370a28e3d1e82c7f82308349961
#
_cell.length_a   1.000
_cell.length_b   1.000
_cell.length_c   1.000
_cell.angle_alpha   90.00
_cell.angle_beta   90.00
_cell.angle_gamma   90.00
#
_symmetry.space_group_name_H-M   'P 1'
#
loop_
_entity.id
_entity.type
_entity.pdbx_description
1 polymer ?
#
loop_
_entity_poly.entity_id
_entity_poly.type
_entity_poly.pdbx_seq_one_letter_code
_entity_poly.pdbx_strand_id
1 'polypeptide(L)'
;ILLDRSDLRDRILRLLGSNLNTATDTLDEAAMRIGTYLRMQLIVNLSYGVPMALGLWLIGVPAAILWGMVAVVMRFVPYVGPMLSSIFPLLLAFAVDPSWNMVLWTLGLILVLELISNNIVEPLLYGSSTGLSTLSIILAATFWTTLWGPIGLILSTPLTACLLVLAHYIPALKFLEILLGNAPVLDAPQRFYQRLLADNVEEALELAQADIEQDLPNNADAATLARKVTAFYDNVGIPAMRLFSSLHNDVATAEHRLRINTGLKQFSQEMADEYPIPSGPNHDYPRVLCVAARWEVDSKAADMLAHSLQLQSYATQTWASPLLLQLDSIDQTWWQDFDVVCISVFNPQPSAALRLLCRHIRKRWPNLRIMVAAWNADAAKISANLPERYGVDGVVDNMQALGLHLDKLRQQNTENTPHQPLPSNESERLTSLHNSHVLDADWLPLYQERIQQARSAFDTAYAQISWVDADWVYTPASTLLPLEAQTAEAGLPREHTVCQYLVQQNDVLVIEDTTRDPRFADQQEFDHQKVRFYAGVPLRDEAGMVLGSLCVMDDKPRDISAEDLEVLQNMADELMQHLQEQNSSKD
;
A
#
# COMPACT_ATOMS: atom_id res chain seq x y z
N ILE A 1 25.73 -22.89 -50.12
CA ILE A 1 25.43 -22.36 -48.77
C ILE A 1 25.91 -23.35 -47.70
N LEU A 2 25.72 -24.66 -47.83
CA LEU A 2 26.21 -25.64 -46.83
C LEU A 2 27.71 -25.87 -46.89
N LEU A 3 28.35 -25.66 -48.05
CA LEU A 3 29.79 -25.83 -48.26
C LEU A 3 30.63 -24.63 -47.76
N ASP A 4 30.03 -23.42 -47.67
CA ASP A 4 30.72 -22.21 -47.25
C ASP A 4 30.23 -21.69 -45.87
N ARG A 5 29.78 -22.60 -45.00
CA ARG A 5 29.20 -22.26 -43.71
C ARG A 5 30.16 -21.47 -42.81
N SER A 6 31.44 -21.82 -42.81
CA SER A 6 32.46 -21.13 -42.01
C SER A 6 32.75 -19.72 -42.54
N ASP A 7 32.88 -19.55 -43.84
CA ASP A 7 33.15 -18.26 -44.47
C ASP A 7 31.94 -17.28 -44.30
N LEU A 8 30.73 -17.79 -44.42
CA LEU A 8 29.52 -17.01 -44.16
C LEU A 8 29.42 -16.58 -42.68
N ARG A 9 29.74 -17.48 -41.75
CA ARG A 9 29.78 -17.17 -40.31
C ARG A 9 30.82 -16.08 -40.03
N ASP A 10 32.02 -16.19 -40.55
CA ASP A 10 33.10 -15.23 -40.36
C ASP A 10 32.76 -13.84 -40.92
N ARG A 11 32.07 -13.79 -42.10
CA ARG A 11 31.57 -12.54 -42.69
C ARG A 11 30.49 -11.89 -41.82
N ILE A 12 29.54 -12.66 -41.31
CA ILE A 12 28.47 -12.16 -40.40
C ILE A 12 29.08 -11.65 -39.08
N LEU A 13 30.03 -12.41 -38.50
CA LEU A 13 30.73 -11.97 -37.28
C LEU A 13 31.45 -10.63 -37.48
N ARG A 14 32.06 -10.42 -38.66
CA ARG A 14 32.74 -9.16 -38.99
C ARG A 14 31.76 -7.98 -39.18
N LEU A 15 30.54 -8.25 -39.63
CA LEU A 15 29.47 -7.24 -39.75
C LEU A 15 28.82 -6.86 -38.41
N LEU A 16 28.81 -7.78 -37.45
CA LEU A 16 28.20 -7.58 -36.14
C LEU A 16 29.00 -6.69 -35.17
N GLY A 17 30.26 -6.39 -35.47
CA GLY A 17 31.08 -5.45 -34.72
C GLY A 17 32.48 -5.89 -34.35
N SER A 18 33.20 -5.06 -33.60
CA SER A 18 34.60 -5.29 -33.22
C SER A 18 34.80 -6.30 -32.07
N ASN A 19 33.74 -6.70 -31.38
CA ASN A 19 33.82 -7.59 -30.22
C ASN A 19 33.41 -9.02 -30.63
N LEU A 20 34.39 -9.84 -31.06
CA LEU A 20 34.18 -11.19 -31.58
C LEU A 20 33.45 -12.14 -30.62
N ASN A 21 33.68 -12.00 -29.30
CA ASN A 21 33.03 -12.86 -28.31
C ASN A 21 31.53 -12.59 -28.24
N THR A 22 31.14 -11.33 -28.12
CA THR A 22 29.72 -10.94 -28.09
C THR A 22 28.99 -11.29 -29.37
N ALA A 23 29.66 -11.11 -30.54
CA ALA A 23 29.10 -11.44 -31.84
C ALA A 23 28.90 -12.97 -32.02
N THR A 24 29.81 -13.78 -31.50
CA THR A 24 29.69 -15.25 -31.55
C THR A 24 28.53 -15.73 -30.64
N ASP A 25 28.47 -15.26 -29.43
CA ASP A 25 27.40 -15.61 -28.48
C ASP A 25 26.01 -15.21 -29.02
N THR A 26 25.94 -14.05 -29.66
CA THR A 26 24.71 -13.56 -30.34
C THR A 26 24.25 -14.48 -31.46
N LEU A 27 25.18 -14.92 -32.31
CA LEU A 27 24.86 -15.81 -33.42
C LEU A 27 24.45 -17.20 -32.94
N ASP A 28 25.10 -17.72 -31.92
CA ASP A 28 24.78 -19.03 -31.36
C ASP A 28 23.45 -19.01 -30.62
N GLU A 29 23.13 -17.91 -29.88
CA GLU A 29 21.84 -17.70 -29.27
C GLU A 29 20.72 -17.55 -30.29
N ALA A 30 20.92 -16.77 -31.34
CA ALA A 30 19.96 -16.63 -32.44
C ALA A 30 19.68 -17.97 -33.12
N ALA A 31 20.73 -18.73 -33.43
CA ALA A 31 20.57 -20.05 -34.06
C ALA A 31 19.84 -21.05 -33.16
N MET A 32 20.11 -21.03 -31.85
CA MET A 32 19.43 -21.87 -30.86
C MET A 32 17.95 -21.50 -30.72
N ARG A 33 17.62 -20.23 -30.62
CA ARG A 33 16.23 -19.73 -30.52
C ARG A 33 15.42 -20.07 -31.77
N ILE A 34 16.00 -19.87 -32.97
CA ILE A 34 15.36 -20.25 -34.23
C ILE A 34 15.11 -21.75 -34.30
N GLY A 35 16.13 -22.56 -34.00
CA GLY A 35 16.00 -24.00 -33.99
C GLY A 35 14.95 -24.51 -33.01
N THR A 36 14.85 -23.88 -31.83
CA THR A 36 13.83 -24.20 -30.84
C THR A 36 12.45 -23.80 -31.35
N TYR A 37 12.30 -22.59 -31.89
CA TYR A 37 11.04 -22.12 -32.45
C TYR A 37 10.53 -23.03 -33.55
N LEU A 38 11.37 -23.36 -34.55
CA LEU A 38 10.97 -24.23 -35.65
C LEU A 38 10.61 -25.66 -35.21
N ARG A 39 11.31 -26.19 -34.20
CA ARG A 39 10.96 -27.48 -33.58
C ARG A 39 9.60 -27.41 -32.88
N MET A 40 9.36 -26.40 -32.09
CA MET A 40 8.07 -26.23 -31.42
C MET A 40 6.94 -26.01 -32.40
N GLN A 41 7.15 -25.19 -33.44
CA GLN A 41 6.19 -24.98 -34.53
C GLN A 41 5.85 -26.29 -35.23
N LEU A 42 6.83 -27.11 -35.50
CA LEU A 42 6.60 -28.43 -36.14
C LEU A 42 5.78 -29.34 -35.21
N ILE A 43 6.07 -29.36 -33.91
CA ILE A 43 5.33 -30.16 -32.94
C ILE A 43 3.86 -29.68 -32.86
N VAL A 44 3.63 -28.37 -32.77
CA VAL A 44 2.26 -27.78 -32.76
C VAL A 44 1.53 -28.15 -34.05
N ASN A 45 2.16 -27.99 -35.19
CA ASN A 45 1.52 -28.27 -36.46
C ASN A 45 1.21 -29.78 -36.63
N LEU A 46 2.10 -30.67 -36.16
CA LEU A 46 1.85 -32.11 -36.14
C LEU A 46 0.74 -32.50 -35.15
N SER A 47 0.69 -31.87 -33.99
CA SER A 47 -0.35 -32.11 -32.98
C SER A 47 -1.76 -31.73 -33.47
N TYR A 48 -1.86 -30.87 -34.46
CA TYR A 48 -3.11 -30.53 -35.13
C TYR A 48 -3.35 -31.41 -36.36
N GLY A 49 -2.35 -31.52 -37.24
CA GLY A 49 -2.52 -32.18 -38.55
C GLY A 49 -2.70 -33.69 -38.47
N VAL A 50 -2.08 -34.37 -37.50
CA VAL A 50 -2.26 -35.82 -37.31
C VAL A 50 -3.66 -36.15 -36.81
N PRO A 51 -4.21 -35.52 -35.75
CA PRO A 51 -5.60 -35.74 -35.38
C PRO A 51 -6.62 -35.31 -36.47
N MET A 52 -6.29 -34.27 -37.23
CA MET A 52 -7.11 -33.84 -38.39
C MET A 52 -7.20 -34.94 -39.43
N ALA A 53 -6.06 -35.55 -39.85
CA ALA A 53 -6.03 -36.65 -40.78
C ALA A 53 -6.82 -37.88 -40.29
N LEU A 54 -6.65 -38.25 -39.02
CA LEU A 54 -7.35 -39.36 -38.39
C LEU A 54 -8.88 -39.09 -38.29
N GLY A 55 -9.27 -37.89 -37.87
CA GLY A 55 -10.68 -37.49 -37.76
C GLY A 55 -11.38 -37.48 -39.12
N LEU A 56 -10.76 -36.89 -40.14
CA LEU A 56 -11.27 -36.90 -41.51
C LEU A 56 -11.39 -38.32 -42.09
N TRP A 57 -10.44 -39.19 -41.76
CA TRP A 57 -10.49 -40.59 -42.16
C TRP A 57 -11.65 -41.33 -41.49
N LEU A 58 -11.87 -41.13 -40.22
CA LEU A 58 -13.01 -41.71 -39.48
C LEU A 58 -14.38 -41.20 -39.96
N ILE A 59 -14.47 -39.95 -40.37
CA ILE A 59 -15.68 -39.35 -40.96
C ILE A 59 -15.94 -39.88 -42.36
N GLY A 60 -14.91 -40.36 -43.05
CA GLY A 60 -15.02 -40.89 -44.41
C GLY A 60 -14.73 -39.85 -45.50
N VAL A 61 -14.08 -38.74 -45.17
CA VAL A 61 -13.67 -37.71 -46.15
C VAL A 61 -12.56 -38.26 -47.03
N PRO A 62 -12.65 -38.23 -48.40
CA PRO A 62 -11.60 -38.69 -49.29
C PRO A 62 -10.28 -37.96 -49.12
N ALA A 63 -9.16 -38.64 -49.31
CA ALA A 63 -7.82 -38.09 -49.20
C ALA A 63 -7.49 -37.46 -47.83
N ALA A 64 -8.02 -38.01 -46.74
CA ALA A 64 -7.89 -37.49 -45.36
C ALA A 64 -6.42 -37.23 -44.97
N ILE A 65 -5.49 -38.14 -45.33
CA ILE A 65 -4.04 -37.98 -45.06
C ILE A 65 -3.49 -36.75 -45.77
N LEU A 66 -3.88 -36.52 -47.02
CA LEU A 66 -3.46 -35.33 -47.77
C LEU A 66 -3.88 -34.06 -47.10
N TRP A 67 -5.14 -33.98 -46.64
CA TRP A 67 -5.66 -32.79 -45.95
C TRP A 67 -5.01 -32.56 -44.59
N GLY A 68 -4.68 -33.64 -43.87
CA GLY A 68 -3.89 -33.53 -42.64
C GLY A 68 -2.49 -32.99 -42.90
N MET A 69 -1.80 -33.45 -43.95
CA MET A 69 -0.49 -32.90 -44.35
C MET A 69 -0.58 -31.43 -44.79
N VAL A 70 -1.60 -31.10 -45.58
CA VAL A 70 -1.88 -29.69 -45.96
C VAL A 70 -2.10 -28.83 -44.72
N ALA A 71 -2.83 -29.32 -43.74
CA ALA A 71 -3.04 -28.60 -42.48
C ALA A 71 -1.72 -28.37 -41.74
N VAL A 72 -0.82 -29.36 -41.64
CA VAL A 72 0.52 -29.20 -41.05
C VAL A 72 1.30 -28.08 -41.73
N VAL A 73 1.32 -28.06 -43.07
CA VAL A 73 2.09 -27.10 -43.85
C VAL A 73 1.47 -25.71 -43.82
N MET A 74 0.15 -25.62 -44.02
CA MET A 74 -0.55 -24.34 -44.04
C MET A 74 -0.50 -23.62 -42.67
N ARG A 75 -0.47 -24.35 -41.57
CA ARG A 75 -0.39 -23.80 -40.24
C ARG A 75 0.92 -23.04 -39.92
N PHE A 76 1.93 -23.12 -40.80
CA PHE A 76 3.08 -22.21 -40.75
C PHE A 76 2.72 -20.76 -41.07
N VAL A 77 1.56 -20.52 -41.71
CA VAL A 77 1.06 -19.18 -42.04
C VAL A 77 0.06 -18.74 -40.97
N PRO A 78 0.41 -17.75 -40.13
CA PRO A 78 -0.48 -17.30 -39.06
C PRO A 78 -1.83 -16.81 -39.60
N TYR A 79 -2.91 -17.11 -38.91
CA TYR A 79 -4.31 -16.73 -39.20
C TYR A 79 -4.89 -17.27 -40.52
N VAL A 80 -4.14 -17.18 -41.62
CA VAL A 80 -4.60 -17.60 -42.96
C VAL A 80 -4.54 -19.11 -43.14
N GLY A 81 -3.51 -19.73 -42.56
CA GLY A 81 -3.26 -21.16 -42.73
C GLY A 81 -4.37 -22.08 -42.21
N PRO A 82 -4.81 -21.91 -40.94
CA PRO A 82 -5.93 -22.67 -40.41
C PRO A 82 -7.22 -22.52 -41.23
N MET A 83 -7.51 -21.30 -41.68
CA MET A 83 -8.69 -21.01 -42.49
C MET A 83 -8.63 -21.74 -43.84
N LEU A 84 -7.51 -21.64 -44.58
CA LEU A 84 -7.35 -22.30 -45.87
C LEU A 84 -7.36 -23.83 -45.74
N SER A 85 -6.69 -24.38 -44.74
CA SER A 85 -6.64 -25.82 -44.51
C SER A 85 -8.00 -26.42 -44.13
N SER A 86 -8.94 -25.63 -43.62
CA SER A 86 -10.28 -26.05 -43.23
C SER A 86 -11.30 -26.01 -44.37
N ILE A 87 -11.17 -25.04 -45.30
CA ILE A 87 -12.12 -24.82 -46.39
C ILE A 87 -12.19 -26.02 -47.31
N PHE A 88 -11.05 -26.57 -47.72
CA PHE A 88 -11.00 -27.65 -48.71
C PHE A 88 -11.63 -28.98 -48.22
N PRO A 89 -11.34 -29.48 -47.00
CA PRO A 89 -12.01 -30.66 -46.48
C PRO A 89 -13.54 -30.47 -46.32
N LEU A 90 -13.99 -29.25 -45.91
CA LEU A 90 -15.40 -28.93 -45.82
C LEU A 90 -16.11 -28.94 -47.17
N LEU A 91 -15.51 -28.35 -48.21
CA LEU A 91 -16.03 -28.37 -49.57
C LEU A 91 -16.10 -29.79 -50.13
N LEU A 92 -15.08 -30.61 -49.83
CA LEU A 92 -15.05 -31.99 -50.28
C LEU A 92 -16.10 -32.83 -49.52
N ALA A 93 -16.28 -32.65 -48.25
CA ALA A 93 -17.34 -33.31 -47.46
C ALA A 93 -18.72 -32.99 -48.03
N PHE A 94 -18.97 -31.74 -48.41
CA PHE A 94 -20.19 -31.31 -49.04
C PHE A 94 -20.40 -31.92 -50.44
N ALA A 95 -19.31 -32.09 -51.20
CA ALA A 95 -19.38 -32.64 -52.56
C ALA A 95 -19.61 -34.17 -52.59
N VAL A 96 -19.12 -34.89 -51.58
CA VAL A 96 -19.19 -36.36 -51.51
C VAL A 96 -20.47 -36.89 -50.89
N ASP A 97 -20.98 -36.23 -49.87
CA ASP A 97 -22.20 -36.65 -49.18
C ASP A 97 -23.31 -35.61 -49.39
N PRO A 98 -24.42 -36.02 -50.05
CA PRO A 98 -25.59 -35.15 -50.25
C PRO A 98 -26.30 -34.77 -48.95
N SER A 99 -26.00 -35.51 -47.86
CA SER A 99 -26.51 -35.17 -46.53
C SER A 99 -25.59 -34.17 -45.84
N TRP A 100 -26.13 -33.30 -44.98
CA TRP A 100 -25.35 -32.37 -44.19
C TRP A 100 -24.49 -33.05 -43.09
N ASN A 101 -24.64 -34.37 -42.93
CA ASN A 101 -24.07 -35.08 -41.79
C ASN A 101 -22.54 -35.08 -41.81
N MET A 102 -21.91 -35.43 -42.98
CA MET A 102 -20.48 -35.43 -43.16
C MET A 102 -19.89 -34.01 -42.97
N VAL A 103 -20.57 -32.98 -43.46
CA VAL A 103 -20.14 -31.58 -43.33
C VAL A 103 -20.15 -31.16 -41.87
N LEU A 104 -21.24 -31.49 -41.11
CA LEU A 104 -21.36 -31.14 -39.71
C LEU A 104 -20.28 -31.83 -38.85
N TRP A 105 -20.00 -33.12 -39.09
CA TRP A 105 -18.92 -33.82 -38.38
C TRP A 105 -17.52 -33.26 -38.71
N THR A 106 -17.27 -32.91 -39.98
CA THR A 106 -16.01 -32.27 -40.39
C THR A 106 -15.86 -30.91 -39.79
N LEU A 107 -16.90 -30.09 -39.76
CA LEU A 107 -16.90 -28.78 -39.13
C LEU A 107 -16.69 -28.91 -37.59
N GLY A 108 -17.39 -29.84 -36.94
CA GLY A 108 -17.22 -30.13 -35.53
C GLY A 108 -15.79 -30.54 -35.16
N LEU A 109 -15.18 -31.43 -35.97
CA LEU A 109 -13.78 -31.84 -35.82
C LEU A 109 -12.84 -30.63 -35.89
N ILE A 110 -12.98 -29.80 -36.93
CA ILE A 110 -12.14 -28.61 -37.11
C ILE A 110 -12.28 -27.65 -35.93
N LEU A 111 -13.50 -27.32 -35.49
CA LEU A 111 -13.73 -26.43 -34.37
C LEU A 111 -13.12 -26.96 -33.08
N VAL A 112 -13.27 -28.24 -32.78
CA VAL A 112 -12.69 -28.86 -31.57
C VAL A 112 -11.17 -28.83 -31.63
N LEU A 113 -10.57 -29.20 -32.75
CA LEU A 113 -9.10 -29.17 -32.91
C LEU A 113 -8.55 -27.74 -32.81
N GLU A 114 -9.24 -26.76 -33.41
CA GLU A 114 -8.85 -25.35 -33.33
C GLU A 114 -8.92 -24.83 -31.89
N LEU A 115 -10.01 -25.18 -31.17
CA LEU A 115 -10.19 -24.78 -29.78
C LEU A 115 -9.12 -25.40 -28.87
N ILE A 116 -8.81 -26.68 -29.04
CA ILE A 116 -7.76 -27.37 -28.28
C ILE A 116 -6.38 -26.76 -28.60
N SER A 117 -6.11 -26.54 -29.90
CA SER A 117 -4.80 -26.02 -30.34
C SER A 117 -4.56 -24.62 -29.80
N ASN A 118 -5.52 -23.70 -29.95
CA ASN A 118 -5.35 -22.29 -29.58
C ASN A 118 -5.37 -22.06 -28.07
N ASN A 119 -6.15 -22.84 -27.31
CA ASN A 119 -6.31 -22.60 -25.87
C ASN A 119 -5.45 -23.53 -24.98
N ILE A 120 -4.95 -24.65 -25.51
CA ILE A 120 -4.20 -25.62 -24.70
C ILE A 120 -2.79 -25.85 -25.30
N VAL A 121 -2.69 -26.25 -26.58
CA VAL A 121 -1.43 -26.69 -27.17
C VAL A 121 -0.49 -25.51 -27.38
N GLU A 122 -0.97 -24.44 -27.98
CA GLU A 122 -0.16 -23.25 -28.26
C GLU A 122 0.33 -22.56 -26.98
N PRO A 123 -0.49 -22.26 -25.97
CA PRO A 123 -0.02 -21.69 -24.72
C PRO A 123 0.98 -22.59 -23.99
N LEU A 124 0.75 -23.91 -23.99
CA LEU A 124 1.63 -24.86 -23.30
C LEU A 124 3.01 -24.98 -23.96
N LEU A 125 3.09 -24.91 -25.27
CA LEU A 125 4.33 -25.12 -26.03
C LEU A 125 5.06 -23.82 -26.37
N TYR A 126 4.36 -22.73 -26.66
CA TYR A 126 4.99 -21.45 -26.98
C TYR A 126 5.21 -20.56 -25.77
N GLY A 127 4.36 -20.64 -24.74
CA GLY A 127 4.36 -19.66 -23.66
C GLY A 127 4.25 -18.23 -24.23
N SER A 128 4.91 -17.26 -23.58
CA SER A 128 4.99 -15.86 -24.07
C SER A 128 6.10 -15.60 -25.11
N SER A 129 6.54 -16.61 -25.89
CA SER A 129 7.92 -16.71 -26.40
C SER A 129 8.23 -16.15 -27.77
N THR A 130 7.29 -15.64 -28.56
CA THR A 130 7.66 -15.10 -29.90
C THR A 130 8.26 -13.70 -29.82
N GLY A 131 7.97 -12.94 -28.76
CA GLY A 131 8.45 -11.58 -28.58
C GLY A 131 7.92 -10.56 -29.62
N LEU A 132 7.03 -11.00 -30.54
CA LEU A 132 6.48 -10.18 -31.61
C LEU A 132 5.05 -9.72 -31.29
N SER A 133 4.74 -8.46 -31.57
CA SER A 133 3.36 -7.97 -31.47
C SER A 133 2.48 -8.52 -32.59
N THR A 134 1.16 -8.60 -32.38
CA THR A 134 0.20 -9.07 -33.40
C THR A 134 0.29 -8.24 -34.69
N LEU A 135 0.44 -6.94 -34.57
CA LEU A 135 0.63 -6.03 -35.71
C LEU A 135 1.92 -6.36 -36.46
N SER A 136 3.00 -6.66 -35.74
CA SER A 136 4.29 -7.02 -36.34
C SER A 136 4.22 -8.32 -37.11
N ILE A 137 3.45 -9.30 -36.70
CA ILE A 137 3.25 -10.57 -37.43
C ILE A 137 2.55 -10.29 -38.76
N ILE A 138 1.53 -9.42 -38.79
CA ILE A 138 0.83 -9.07 -40.05
C ILE A 138 1.76 -8.29 -41.00
N LEU A 139 2.50 -7.31 -40.47
CA LEU A 139 3.47 -6.54 -41.26
C LEU A 139 4.57 -7.43 -41.79
N ALA A 140 5.10 -8.33 -40.99
CA ALA A 140 6.12 -9.31 -41.38
C ALA A 140 5.61 -10.25 -42.49
N ALA A 141 4.39 -10.80 -42.31
CA ALA A 141 3.77 -11.65 -43.32
C ALA A 141 3.66 -10.92 -44.68
N THR A 142 3.20 -9.67 -44.67
CA THR A 142 3.07 -8.84 -45.87
C THR A 142 4.44 -8.55 -46.47
N PHE A 143 5.42 -8.12 -45.69
CA PHE A 143 6.77 -7.78 -46.13
C PHE A 143 7.48 -8.99 -46.78
N TRP A 144 7.55 -10.12 -46.08
CA TRP A 144 8.26 -11.31 -46.59
C TRP A 144 7.54 -11.97 -47.77
N THR A 145 6.20 -11.86 -47.84
CA THR A 145 5.42 -12.34 -48.98
C THR A 145 5.73 -11.53 -50.25
N THR A 146 5.81 -10.20 -50.12
CA THR A 146 6.17 -9.36 -51.26
C THR A 146 7.61 -9.59 -51.76
N LEU A 147 8.52 -9.96 -50.84
CA LEU A 147 9.92 -10.16 -51.14
C LEU A 147 10.21 -11.55 -51.77
N TRP A 148 9.63 -12.61 -51.18
CA TRP A 148 9.94 -14.01 -51.55
C TRP A 148 8.70 -14.83 -51.92
N GLY A 149 7.55 -14.20 -52.12
CA GLY A 149 6.30 -14.89 -52.45
C GLY A 149 5.80 -15.84 -51.36
N PRO A 150 5.17 -16.98 -51.72
CA PRO A 150 4.61 -17.92 -50.76
C PRO A 150 5.63 -18.49 -49.76
N ILE A 151 6.89 -18.63 -50.17
CA ILE A 151 7.97 -19.10 -49.29
C ILE A 151 8.25 -18.06 -48.22
N GLY A 152 8.24 -16.77 -48.58
CA GLY A 152 8.38 -15.68 -47.63
C GLY A 152 7.25 -15.64 -46.61
N LEU A 153 6.02 -15.93 -47.01
CA LEU A 153 4.88 -16.01 -46.12
C LEU A 153 5.05 -17.12 -45.06
N ILE A 154 5.47 -18.31 -45.46
CA ILE A 154 5.73 -19.45 -44.57
C ILE A 154 6.86 -19.14 -43.57
N LEU A 155 7.91 -18.47 -44.04
CA LEU A 155 9.07 -18.13 -43.22
C LEU A 155 8.98 -16.77 -42.50
N SER A 156 7.88 -16.04 -42.65
CA SER A 156 7.73 -14.67 -42.13
C SER A 156 8.00 -14.57 -40.64
N THR A 157 7.36 -15.40 -39.83
CA THR A 157 7.51 -15.40 -38.38
C THR A 157 8.93 -15.77 -37.92
N PRO A 158 9.53 -16.88 -38.35
CA PRO A 158 10.89 -17.23 -37.95
C PRO A 158 11.94 -16.21 -38.41
N LEU A 159 11.81 -15.66 -39.62
CA LEU A 159 12.74 -14.63 -40.10
C LEU A 159 12.63 -13.33 -39.30
N THR A 160 11.42 -12.93 -38.96
CA THR A 160 11.21 -11.72 -38.16
C THR A 160 11.66 -11.92 -36.73
N ALA A 161 11.46 -13.10 -36.15
CA ALA A 161 12.01 -13.42 -34.83
C ALA A 161 13.56 -13.39 -34.83
N CYS A 162 14.20 -13.87 -35.90
CA CYS A 162 15.66 -13.71 -36.08
C CYS A 162 16.06 -12.24 -36.12
N LEU A 163 15.31 -11.44 -36.91
CA LEU A 163 15.59 -10.02 -37.07
C LEU A 163 15.45 -9.29 -35.74
N LEU A 164 14.46 -9.68 -34.89
CA LEU A 164 14.28 -9.15 -33.57
C LEU A 164 15.46 -9.48 -32.64
N VAL A 165 15.94 -10.72 -32.64
CA VAL A 165 17.14 -11.10 -31.89
C VAL A 165 18.37 -10.31 -32.34
N LEU A 166 18.58 -10.14 -33.63
CA LEU A 166 19.67 -9.31 -34.15
C LEU A 166 19.52 -7.84 -33.73
N ALA A 167 18.30 -7.33 -33.72
CA ALA A 167 18.00 -5.95 -33.30
C ALA A 167 18.33 -5.69 -31.83
N HIS A 168 18.18 -6.70 -30.98
CA HIS A 168 18.55 -6.61 -29.58
C HIS A 168 20.04 -6.33 -29.36
N TYR A 169 20.90 -6.95 -30.16
CA TYR A 169 22.36 -6.87 -30.01
C TYR A 169 23.04 -5.81 -30.91
N ILE A 170 22.38 -5.36 -31.99
CA ILE A 170 22.93 -4.36 -32.91
C ILE A 170 22.29 -3.00 -32.67
N PRO A 171 23.03 -2.00 -32.12
CA PRO A 171 22.47 -0.69 -31.83
C PRO A 171 21.79 0.00 -33.02
N ALA A 172 22.31 -0.19 -34.23
CA ALA A 172 21.73 0.36 -35.46
C ALA A 172 20.35 -0.24 -35.82
N LEU A 173 20.04 -1.44 -35.33
CA LEU A 173 18.77 -2.14 -35.55
C LEU A 173 17.80 -2.03 -34.37
N LYS A 174 18.16 -1.34 -33.31
CA LYS A 174 17.35 -1.22 -32.08
C LYS A 174 15.95 -0.65 -32.35
N PHE A 175 15.79 0.15 -33.40
CA PHE A 175 14.47 0.64 -33.81
C PHE A 175 13.51 -0.49 -34.23
N LEU A 176 14.03 -1.62 -34.74
CA LEU A 176 13.21 -2.80 -35.09
C LEU A 176 12.69 -3.51 -33.82
N GLU A 177 13.49 -3.55 -32.78
CA GLU A 177 13.06 -4.08 -31.48
C GLU A 177 11.87 -3.26 -30.92
N ILE A 178 11.96 -1.95 -31.03
CA ILE A 178 10.89 -1.02 -30.64
C ILE A 178 9.63 -1.20 -31.50
N LEU A 179 9.80 -1.36 -32.82
CA LEU A 179 8.69 -1.43 -33.76
C LEU A 179 8.00 -2.80 -33.78
N LEU A 180 8.77 -3.89 -33.67
CA LEU A 180 8.28 -5.25 -33.87
C LEU A 180 8.06 -6.00 -32.57
N GLY A 181 8.69 -5.53 -31.47
CA GLY A 181 8.62 -6.20 -30.17
C GLY A 181 7.23 -6.12 -29.54
N ASN A 182 6.95 -7.07 -28.67
CA ASN A 182 5.75 -7.15 -27.85
C ASN A 182 6.02 -6.57 -26.43
N ALA A 183 7.31 -6.48 -26.03
CA ALA A 183 7.66 -5.90 -24.74
C ALA A 183 7.31 -4.39 -24.71
N PRO A 184 6.77 -3.89 -23.59
CA PRO A 184 6.51 -2.47 -23.45
C PRO A 184 7.83 -1.69 -23.61
N VAL A 185 7.88 -0.76 -24.54
CA VAL A 185 9.06 0.07 -24.86
C VAL A 185 9.38 1.05 -23.73
N LEU A 186 8.35 1.50 -23.02
CA LEU A 186 8.46 2.38 -21.89
C LEU A 186 8.36 1.56 -20.60
N ASP A 187 9.17 1.87 -19.61
CA ASP A 187 9.03 1.29 -18.27
C ASP A 187 7.71 1.74 -17.60
N ALA A 188 7.32 1.08 -16.52
CA ALA A 188 6.05 1.35 -15.86
C ALA A 188 5.90 2.83 -15.40
N PRO A 189 6.93 3.48 -14.80
CA PRO A 189 6.87 4.90 -14.48
C PRO A 189 6.69 5.81 -15.68
N GLN A 190 7.38 5.51 -16.81
CA GLN A 190 7.26 6.30 -18.03
C GLN A 190 5.88 6.15 -18.67
N ARG A 191 5.31 4.94 -18.66
CA ARG A 191 3.95 4.69 -19.16
C ARG A 191 2.92 5.44 -18.32
N PHE A 192 3.02 5.32 -16.99
CA PHE A 192 2.13 6.02 -16.07
C PHE A 192 2.20 7.55 -16.26
N TYR A 193 3.41 8.12 -16.34
CA TYR A 193 3.62 9.53 -16.63
C TYR A 193 2.99 9.96 -17.96
N GLN A 194 3.14 9.17 -19.02
CA GLN A 194 2.56 9.45 -20.34
C GLN A 194 1.03 9.42 -20.34
N ARG A 195 0.39 8.53 -19.58
CA ARG A 195 -1.06 8.50 -19.44
C ARG A 195 -1.58 9.77 -18.76
N LEU A 196 -0.93 10.21 -17.70
CA LEU A 196 -1.28 11.47 -17.04
C LEU A 196 -1.06 12.69 -17.96
N LEU A 197 0.01 12.69 -18.73
CA LEU A 197 0.30 13.78 -19.69
C LEU A 197 -0.74 13.83 -20.82
N ALA A 198 -1.24 12.67 -21.25
CA ALA A 198 -2.30 12.54 -22.26
C ALA A 198 -3.71 12.82 -21.70
N ASP A 199 -3.83 13.21 -20.42
CA ASP A 199 -5.11 13.45 -19.73
C ASP A 199 -6.00 12.19 -19.67
N ASN A 200 -5.37 11.01 -19.62
CA ASN A 200 -6.05 9.72 -19.57
C ASN A 200 -5.81 9.04 -18.22
N VAL A 201 -6.57 9.49 -17.21
CA VAL A 201 -6.45 8.97 -15.82
C VAL A 201 -7.00 7.55 -15.71
N GLU A 202 -8.00 7.19 -16.51
CA GLU A 202 -8.59 5.86 -16.53
C GLU A 202 -7.55 4.78 -16.92
N GLU A 203 -6.81 4.97 -18.02
CA GLU A 203 -5.71 4.07 -18.39
C GLU A 203 -4.56 4.07 -17.36
N ALA A 204 -4.32 5.18 -16.67
CA ALA A 204 -3.33 5.22 -15.60
C ALA A 204 -3.77 4.38 -14.38
N LEU A 205 -5.08 4.38 -14.08
CA LEU A 205 -5.66 3.55 -13.03
C LEU A 205 -5.64 2.06 -13.40
N GLU A 206 -6.04 1.70 -14.63
CA GLU A 206 -5.94 0.32 -15.13
C GLU A 206 -4.50 -0.22 -15.04
N LEU A 207 -3.50 0.63 -15.32
CA LEU A 207 -2.10 0.28 -15.22
C LEU A 207 -1.69 0.03 -13.76
N ALA A 208 -2.20 0.84 -12.83
CA ALA A 208 -1.97 0.65 -11.40
C ALA A 208 -2.64 -0.63 -10.88
N GLN A 209 -3.90 -0.88 -11.24
CA GLN A 209 -4.63 -2.09 -10.88
C GLN A 209 -3.91 -3.35 -11.40
N ALA A 210 -3.50 -3.35 -12.67
CA ALA A 210 -2.78 -4.49 -13.26
C ALA A 210 -1.45 -4.79 -12.55
N ASP A 211 -0.72 -3.77 -12.09
CA ASP A 211 0.53 -3.94 -11.34
C ASP A 211 0.29 -4.43 -9.91
N ILE A 212 -0.73 -3.88 -9.24
CA ILE A 212 -1.10 -4.24 -7.87
C ILE A 212 -1.67 -5.66 -7.80
N GLU A 213 -2.52 -6.03 -8.77
CA GLU A 213 -3.16 -7.34 -8.82
C GLU A 213 -2.24 -8.43 -9.37
N GLN A 214 -1.14 -8.06 -10.01
CA GLN A 214 -0.15 -9.02 -10.48
C GLN A 214 0.38 -9.85 -9.32
N ASP A 215 0.23 -11.19 -9.42
CA ASP A 215 0.62 -12.17 -8.40
C ASP A 215 -0.12 -12.02 -7.05
N LEU A 216 -1.27 -11.36 -7.04
CA LEU A 216 -2.09 -11.26 -5.84
C LEU A 216 -2.89 -12.58 -5.65
N PRO A 217 -2.82 -13.26 -4.50
CA PRO A 217 -3.66 -14.44 -4.23
C PRO A 217 -5.13 -14.06 -4.16
N ASN A 218 -6.04 -14.93 -4.65
CA ASN A 218 -7.48 -14.68 -4.65
C ASN A 218 -8.10 -14.35 -3.27
N ASN A 219 -7.38 -14.63 -2.18
CA ASN A 219 -7.76 -14.33 -0.80
C ASN A 219 -6.66 -13.51 -0.10
N ALA A 220 -6.15 -12.47 -0.77
CA ALA A 220 -5.15 -11.60 -0.16
C ALA A 220 -5.73 -10.87 1.06
N ASP A 221 -4.99 -10.86 2.16
CA ASP A 221 -5.32 -10.06 3.34
C ASP A 221 -5.07 -8.56 3.11
N ALA A 222 -5.71 -7.71 3.91
CA ALA A 222 -5.59 -6.27 3.81
C ALA A 222 -4.12 -5.80 3.91
N ALA A 223 -3.29 -6.47 4.71
CA ALA A 223 -1.88 -6.13 4.86
C ALA A 223 -1.07 -6.42 3.58
N THR A 224 -1.40 -7.49 2.86
CA THR A 224 -0.77 -7.81 1.57
C THR A 224 -1.17 -6.80 0.50
N LEU A 225 -2.46 -6.40 0.47
CA LEU A 225 -2.94 -5.36 -0.43
C LEU A 225 -2.26 -4.01 -0.15
N ALA A 226 -2.20 -3.59 1.11
CA ALA A 226 -1.51 -2.36 1.53
C ALA A 226 -0.04 -2.35 1.06
N ARG A 227 0.68 -3.48 1.20
CA ARG A 227 2.07 -3.61 0.71
C ARG A 227 2.17 -3.50 -0.81
N LYS A 228 1.23 -4.06 -1.57
CA LYS A 228 1.22 -3.97 -3.04
C LYS A 228 0.94 -2.55 -3.51
N VAL A 229 -0.04 -1.86 -2.91
CA VAL A 229 -0.32 -0.44 -3.20
C VAL A 229 0.89 0.45 -2.87
N THR A 230 1.52 0.24 -1.71
CA THR A 230 2.75 0.94 -1.32
C THR A 230 3.88 0.68 -2.32
N ALA A 231 4.07 -0.58 -2.75
CA ALA A 231 5.07 -0.95 -3.74
C ALA A 231 4.82 -0.29 -5.10
N PHE A 232 3.56 -0.18 -5.53
CA PHE A 232 3.20 0.56 -6.74
C PHE A 232 3.57 2.04 -6.62
N TYR A 233 3.26 2.68 -5.50
CA TYR A 233 3.64 4.08 -5.28
C TYR A 233 5.16 4.27 -5.31
N ASP A 234 5.93 3.38 -4.66
CA ASP A 234 7.39 3.46 -4.61
C ASP A 234 8.05 3.15 -5.97
N ASN A 235 7.54 2.16 -6.71
CA ASN A 235 8.18 1.67 -7.93
C ASN A 235 7.66 2.37 -9.21
N VAL A 236 6.45 2.92 -9.19
CA VAL A 236 5.81 3.54 -10.37
C VAL A 236 5.43 4.99 -10.10
N GLY A 237 4.64 5.27 -9.06
CA GLY A 237 4.10 6.60 -8.77
C GLY A 237 5.18 7.64 -8.52
N ILE A 238 6.02 7.44 -7.52
CA ILE A 238 7.11 8.35 -7.16
C ILE A 238 8.15 8.49 -8.29
N PRO A 239 8.63 7.41 -8.95
CA PRO A 239 9.50 7.55 -10.11
C PRO A 239 8.89 8.33 -11.27
N ALA A 240 7.60 8.18 -11.56
CA ALA A 240 6.91 8.99 -12.58
C ALA A 240 6.88 10.48 -12.21
N MET A 241 6.65 10.79 -10.93
CA MET A 241 6.72 12.16 -10.43
C MET A 241 8.13 12.74 -10.46
N ARG A 242 9.19 11.90 -10.33
CA ARG A 242 10.59 12.31 -10.56
C ARG A 242 10.81 12.74 -12.00
N LEU A 243 10.25 12.02 -12.98
CA LEU A 243 10.31 12.42 -14.39
C LEU A 243 9.68 13.80 -14.60
N PHE A 244 8.50 14.02 -14.02
CA PHE A 244 7.84 15.33 -14.07
C PHE A 244 8.69 16.44 -13.42
N SER A 245 9.27 16.20 -12.26
CA SER A 245 10.08 17.21 -11.56
C SER A 245 11.38 17.54 -12.29
N SER A 246 12.01 16.57 -12.98
CA SER A 246 13.24 16.77 -13.75
C SER A 246 13.00 17.57 -15.03
N LEU A 247 11.86 17.36 -15.68
CA LEU A 247 11.45 18.10 -16.89
C LEU A 247 10.94 19.53 -16.59
N HIS A 248 10.76 19.85 -15.31
CA HIS A 248 10.24 21.16 -14.88
C HIS A 248 11.12 22.35 -15.32
N ASN A 249 12.40 22.10 -15.57
CA ASN A 249 13.34 23.17 -15.91
C ASN A 249 13.44 23.51 -17.41
N ASP A 250 13.13 22.57 -18.34
CA ASP A 250 13.50 22.79 -19.73
C ASP A 250 12.39 22.63 -20.79
N VAL A 251 11.30 21.88 -20.59
CA VAL A 251 10.37 21.53 -21.69
C VAL A 251 8.88 21.58 -21.32
N ALA A 252 8.50 21.50 -20.05
CA ALA A 252 7.08 21.40 -19.67
C ALA A 252 6.36 22.75 -19.75
N THR A 253 5.36 22.86 -20.62
CA THR A 253 4.47 24.04 -20.69
C THR A 253 3.58 24.12 -19.44
N ALA A 254 3.01 25.29 -19.17
CA ALA A 254 2.05 25.49 -18.08
C ALA A 254 0.85 24.54 -18.19
N GLU A 255 0.43 24.23 -19.43
CA GLU A 255 -0.66 23.28 -19.70
C GLU A 255 -0.30 21.84 -19.31
N HIS A 256 0.90 21.37 -19.65
CA HIS A 256 1.38 20.05 -19.23
C HIS A 256 1.41 19.91 -17.72
N ARG A 257 1.86 20.94 -17.01
CA ARG A 257 1.88 20.96 -15.52
C ARG A 257 0.48 20.89 -14.94
N LEU A 258 -0.47 21.64 -15.50
CA LEU A 258 -1.85 21.64 -15.07
C LEU A 258 -2.49 20.25 -15.26
N ARG A 259 -2.32 19.63 -16.44
CA ARG A 259 -2.85 18.29 -16.74
C ARG A 259 -2.32 17.26 -15.77
N ILE A 260 -1.01 17.22 -15.55
CA ILE A 260 -0.39 16.24 -14.64
C ILE A 260 -0.85 16.45 -13.20
N ASN A 261 -0.91 17.69 -12.71
CA ASN A 261 -1.37 17.97 -11.36
C ASN A 261 -2.85 17.60 -11.16
N THR A 262 -3.70 17.90 -12.16
CA THR A 262 -5.11 17.53 -12.13
C THR A 262 -5.28 16.01 -12.23
N GLY A 263 -4.54 15.37 -13.14
CA GLY A 263 -4.55 13.92 -13.31
C GLY A 263 -4.07 13.18 -12.07
N LEU A 264 -2.99 13.63 -11.42
CA LEU A 264 -2.50 13.06 -10.15
C LEU A 264 -3.51 13.22 -9.01
N LYS A 265 -4.22 14.36 -8.97
CA LYS A 265 -5.27 14.58 -7.97
C LYS A 265 -6.42 13.59 -8.17
N GLN A 266 -6.91 13.48 -9.40
CA GLN A 266 -7.99 12.55 -9.74
C GLN A 266 -7.53 11.10 -9.49
N PHE A 267 -6.35 10.72 -9.96
CA PHE A 267 -5.77 9.40 -9.72
C PHE A 267 -5.71 9.06 -8.23
N SER A 268 -5.27 9.99 -7.36
CA SER A 268 -5.21 9.73 -5.91
C SER A 268 -6.60 9.55 -5.31
N GLN A 269 -7.62 10.21 -5.83
CA GLN A 269 -9.01 10.04 -5.39
C GLN A 269 -9.56 8.67 -5.81
N GLU A 270 -9.39 8.30 -7.10
CA GLU A 270 -9.81 6.99 -7.62
C GLU A 270 -9.10 5.83 -6.90
N MET A 271 -7.81 5.98 -6.60
CA MET A 271 -7.05 4.99 -5.83
C MET A 271 -7.58 4.83 -4.39
N ALA A 272 -8.03 5.91 -3.76
CA ALA A 272 -8.63 5.84 -2.43
C ALA A 272 -10.02 5.19 -2.43
N ASP A 273 -10.78 5.37 -3.52
CA ASP A 273 -12.09 4.75 -3.71
C ASP A 273 -11.96 3.25 -4.04
N GLU A 274 -10.98 2.88 -4.89
CA GLU A 274 -10.72 1.49 -5.29
C GLU A 274 -10.09 0.66 -4.16
N TYR A 275 -9.18 1.26 -3.39
CA TYR A 275 -8.52 0.63 -2.25
C TYR A 275 -8.89 1.35 -0.95
N PRO A 276 -10.09 1.09 -0.41
CA PRO A 276 -10.60 1.81 0.74
C PRO A 276 -9.82 1.50 2.02
N ILE A 277 -9.73 2.51 2.87
CA ILE A 277 -9.04 2.44 4.15
C ILE A 277 -9.76 1.43 5.07
N PRO A 278 -9.03 0.52 5.74
CA PRO A 278 -9.62 -0.38 6.74
C PRO A 278 -10.36 0.40 7.84
N SER A 279 -11.38 -0.20 8.42
CA SER A 279 -12.26 0.43 9.41
C SER A 279 -11.50 0.88 10.65
N GLY A 280 -11.22 2.18 10.74
CA GLY A 280 -10.63 2.87 11.87
C GLY A 280 -9.09 2.78 11.97
N PRO A 281 -8.43 3.90 12.32
CA PRO A 281 -7.01 3.88 12.64
C PRO A 281 -6.77 3.07 13.91
N ASN A 282 -5.65 2.37 14.00
CA ASN A 282 -5.22 1.73 15.22
C ASN A 282 -4.66 2.80 16.17
N HIS A 283 -5.27 2.96 17.34
CA HIS A 283 -4.87 3.96 18.34
C HIS A 283 -3.46 3.71 18.92
N ASP A 284 -2.94 2.49 18.81
CA ASP A 284 -1.57 2.15 19.23
C ASP A 284 -0.50 2.65 18.24
N TYR A 285 -0.91 3.19 17.09
CA TYR A 285 0.01 3.65 16.07
C TYR A 285 0.23 5.17 16.17
N PRO A 286 1.46 5.65 15.92
CA PRO A 286 1.74 7.09 15.94
C PRO A 286 0.88 7.82 14.90
N ARG A 287 0.36 8.97 15.28
CA ARG A 287 -0.38 9.86 14.38
C ARG A 287 0.61 10.61 13.49
N VAL A 288 0.43 10.51 12.18
CA VAL A 288 1.37 11.07 11.20
C VAL A 288 0.73 12.20 10.41
N LEU A 289 1.36 13.36 10.42
CA LEU A 289 0.99 14.48 9.58
C LEU A 289 1.87 14.51 8.31
N CYS A 290 1.27 14.29 7.15
CA CYS A 290 1.97 14.34 5.86
C CYS A 290 1.85 15.76 5.26
N VAL A 291 2.98 16.43 5.04
CA VAL A 291 3.03 17.81 4.57
C VAL A 291 3.90 17.98 3.34
N ALA A 292 3.50 18.87 2.46
CA ALA A 292 4.31 19.28 1.31
C ALA A 292 5.31 20.37 1.70
N ALA A 293 6.57 20.26 1.25
CA ALA A 293 7.58 21.28 1.54
C ALA A 293 7.30 22.59 0.82
N ARG A 294 7.30 22.59 -0.52
CA ARG A 294 7.23 23.82 -1.33
C ARG A 294 6.43 23.69 -2.60
N TRP A 295 6.57 22.60 -3.32
CA TRP A 295 5.99 22.42 -4.65
C TRP A 295 4.66 21.69 -4.60
N GLU A 296 3.82 21.90 -5.62
CA GLU A 296 2.55 21.18 -5.72
C GLU A 296 2.73 19.66 -5.86
N VAL A 297 3.81 19.22 -6.53
CA VAL A 297 4.18 17.82 -6.62
C VAL A 297 4.51 17.20 -5.25
N ASP A 298 5.07 17.98 -4.32
CA ASP A 298 5.32 17.53 -2.94
C ASP A 298 4.00 17.17 -2.24
N SER A 299 2.92 17.93 -2.52
CA SER A 299 1.58 17.66 -1.98
C SER A 299 1.00 16.35 -2.52
N LYS A 300 1.16 16.09 -3.83
CA LYS A 300 0.65 14.83 -4.41
C LYS A 300 1.37 13.61 -3.87
N ALA A 301 2.68 13.70 -3.64
CA ALA A 301 3.40 12.62 -2.97
C ALA A 301 3.02 12.49 -1.50
N ALA A 302 2.70 13.58 -0.81
CA ALA A 302 2.18 13.52 0.56
C ALA A 302 0.80 12.84 0.61
N ASP A 303 -0.08 13.07 -0.38
CA ASP A 303 -1.37 12.40 -0.50
C ASP A 303 -1.20 10.88 -0.70
N MET A 304 -0.30 10.45 -1.61
CA MET A 304 0.02 9.03 -1.84
C MET A 304 0.62 8.38 -0.59
N LEU A 305 1.50 9.10 0.11
CA LEU A 305 2.11 8.64 1.35
C LEU A 305 1.06 8.44 2.45
N ALA A 306 0.17 9.41 2.61
CA ALA A 306 -0.91 9.30 3.59
C ALA A 306 -1.83 8.11 3.30
N HIS A 307 -2.24 7.92 2.05
CA HIS A 307 -3.04 6.76 1.64
C HIS A 307 -2.31 5.44 1.93
N SER A 308 -1.02 5.33 1.57
CA SER A 308 -0.20 4.15 1.88
C SER A 308 -0.15 3.83 3.38
N LEU A 309 0.01 4.85 4.24
CA LEU A 309 0.02 4.68 5.69
C LEU A 309 -1.37 4.35 6.26
N GLN A 310 -2.43 4.96 5.73
CA GLN A 310 -3.82 4.66 6.13
C GLN A 310 -4.20 3.21 5.83
N LEU A 311 -3.78 2.66 4.69
CA LEU A 311 -3.96 1.25 4.37
C LEU A 311 -3.24 0.32 5.35
N GLN A 312 -2.18 0.80 6.01
CA GLN A 312 -1.45 0.12 7.07
C GLN A 312 -2.01 0.42 8.47
N SER A 313 -3.21 1.03 8.55
CA SER A 313 -3.92 1.39 9.79
C SER A 313 -3.29 2.53 10.62
N TYR A 314 -2.39 3.34 10.04
CA TYR A 314 -1.90 4.55 10.70
C TYR A 314 -2.94 5.67 10.64
N ALA A 315 -3.09 6.43 11.71
CA ALA A 315 -3.85 7.67 11.72
C ALA A 315 -3.05 8.77 11.00
N THR A 316 -3.45 9.12 9.76
CA THR A 316 -2.74 10.14 8.99
C THR A 316 -3.65 11.26 8.54
N GLN A 317 -3.10 12.46 8.48
CA GLN A 317 -3.72 13.60 7.81
C GLN A 317 -2.74 14.25 6.84
N THR A 318 -3.27 14.88 5.79
CA THR A 318 -2.48 15.64 4.83
C THR A 318 -2.76 17.13 4.95
N TRP A 319 -1.72 17.95 4.82
CA TRP A 319 -1.89 19.39 4.67
C TRP A 319 -1.96 19.75 3.18
N ALA A 320 -3.10 20.27 2.74
CA ALA A 320 -3.43 20.45 1.33
C ALA A 320 -2.55 21.46 0.56
N SER A 321 -1.88 22.37 1.26
CA SER A 321 -1.04 23.39 0.65
C SER A 321 0.42 23.28 1.09
N PRO A 322 1.38 23.70 0.24
CA PRO A 322 2.78 23.70 0.64
C PRO A 322 3.02 24.50 1.91
N LEU A 323 3.65 23.88 2.90
CA LEU A 323 3.79 24.38 4.26
C LEU A 323 4.51 25.75 4.32
N LEU A 324 5.50 25.97 3.45
CA LEU A 324 6.26 27.22 3.38
C LEU A 324 5.39 28.46 3.07
N LEU A 325 4.23 28.26 2.46
CA LEU A 325 3.33 29.36 2.10
C LEU A 325 2.35 29.73 3.21
N GLN A 326 2.22 28.91 4.25
CA GLN A 326 1.18 29.02 5.27
C GLN A 326 1.68 28.88 6.72
N LEU A 327 2.99 28.98 6.94
CA LEU A 327 3.58 28.80 8.27
C LEU A 327 2.98 29.68 9.37
N ASP A 328 2.57 30.90 9.04
CA ASP A 328 2.02 31.86 10.00
C ASP A 328 0.51 31.68 10.28
N SER A 329 -0.18 30.89 9.45
CA SER A 329 -1.63 30.67 9.54
C SER A 329 -2.02 29.35 10.20
N ILE A 330 -1.06 28.52 10.60
CA ILE A 330 -1.32 27.22 11.21
C ILE A 330 -1.76 27.41 12.65
N ASP A 331 -2.94 26.89 13.02
CA ASP A 331 -3.41 26.84 14.39
C ASP A 331 -2.47 25.97 15.25
N GLN A 332 -2.02 26.50 16.37
CA GLN A 332 -1.05 25.83 17.26
C GLN A 332 -1.62 24.56 17.89
N THR A 333 -2.91 24.56 18.21
CA THR A 333 -3.56 23.46 18.92
C THR A 333 -3.63 22.19 18.07
N TRP A 334 -3.83 22.32 16.78
CA TRP A 334 -4.01 21.20 15.87
C TRP A 334 -2.75 20.31 15.68
N TRP A 335 -1.54 20.90 15.75
CA TRP A 335 -0.29 20.15 15.59
C TRP A 335 0.08 19.31 16.81
N GLN A 336 -0.51 19.59 17.97
CA GLN A 336 -0.30 18.83 19.19
C GLN A 336 -0.89 17.41 19.11
N ASP A 337 -1.81 17.19 18.16
CA ASP A 337 -2.46 15.90 17.96
C ASP A 337 -1.62 14.89 17.19
N PHE A 338 -0.39 15.25 16.76
CA PHE A 338 0.48 14.39 15.96
C PHE A 338 1.79 14.07 16.67
N ASP A 339 2.24 12.81 16.48
CA ASP A 339 3.51 12.32 17.01
C ASP A 339 4.65 12.54 16.02
N VAL A 340 4.34 12.46 14.71
CA VAL A 340 5.30 12.54 13.61
C VAL A 340 4.79 13.49 12.53
N VAL A 341 5.65 14.39 12.05
CA VAL A 341 5.43 15.12 10.81
C VAL A 341 6.34 14.58 9.72
N CYS A 342 5.78 14.20 8.58
CA CYS A 342 6.54 13.74 7.42
C CYS A 342 6.53 14.81 6.32
N ILE A 343 7.69 15.38 6.02
CA ILE A 343 7.86 16.45 5.03
C ILE A 343 8.22 15.82 3.69
N SER A 344 7.29 15.87 2.73
CA SER A 344 7.47 15.40 1.35
C SER A 344 8.25 16.44 0.53
N VAL A 345 9.32 16.01 -0.17
CA VAL A 345 10.18 16.93 -0.92
C VAL A 345 10.73 16.29 -2.20
N PHE A 346 10.51 16.93 -3.35
CA PHE A 346 11.07 16.55 -4.66
C PHE A 346 12.29 17.37 -5.09
N ASN A 347 12.57 18.46 -4.38
CA ASN A 347 13.72 19.28 -4.74
C ASN A 347 15.04 18.46 -4.55
N PRO A 348 15.88 18.32 -5.60
CA PRO A 348 17.18 17.64 -5.46
C PRO A 348 18.17 18.36 -4.54
N GLN A 349 17.94 19.65 -4.26
CA GLN A 349 18.74 20.48 -3.33
C GLN A 349 17.83 21.14 -2.28
N PRO A 350 17.21 20.39 -1.37
CA PRO A 350 16.17 20.88 -0.48
C PRO A 350 16.68 21.72 0.70
N SER A 351 17.98 21.91 0.83
CA SER A 351 18.67 22.42 2.04
C SER A 351 18.09 23.72 2.62
N ALA A 352 17.74 24.69 1.78
CA ALA A 352 17.23 25.98 2.25
C ALA A 352 15.79 25.89 2.77
N ALA A 353 14.92 25.19 2.02
CA ALA A 353 13.52 25.00 2.36
C ALA A 353 13.38 24.15 3.63
N LEU A 354 14.07 23.01 3.68
CA LEU A 354 14.04 22.12 4.85
C LEU A 354 14.58 22.79 6.11
N ARG A 355 15.69 23.56 6.00
CA ARG A 355 16.25 24.30 7.14
C ARG A 355 15.24 25.25 7.75
N LEU A 356 14.50 25.98 6.89
CA LEU A 356 13.49 26.92 7.35
C LEU A 356 12.33 26.21 8.02
N LEU A 357 11.79 25.16 7.36
CA LEU A 357 10.66 24.37 7.86
C LEU A 357 10.99 23.66 9.17
N CYS A 358 12.08 22.89 9.21
CA CYS A 358 12.46 22.11 10.40
C CYS A 358 12.75 23.02 11.59
N ARG A 359 13.43 24.16 11.36
CA ARG A 359 13.67 25.15 12.43
C ARG A 359 12.36 25.74 12.97
N HIS A 360 11.40 26.04 12.08
CA HIS A 360 10.10 26.60 12.46
C HIS A 360 9.29 25.57 13.25
N ILE A 361 9.20 24.34 12.76
CA ILE A 361 8.49 23.25 13.44
C ILE A 361 9.14 22.98 14.80
N ARG A 362 10.44 22.78 14.87
CA ARG A 362 11.16 22.46 16.11
C ARG A 362 11.07 23.57 17.17
N LYS A 363 11.04 24.86 16.74
CA LYS A 363 10.84 25.97 17.65
C LYS A 363 9.45 26.00 18.29
N ARG A 364 8.43 25.57 17.55
CA ARG A 364 7.03 25.66 17.95
C ARG A 364 6.54 24.38 18.63
N TRP A 365 7.01 23.23 18.17
CA TRP A 365 6.68 21.89 18.68
C TRP A 365 7.96 21.08 18.92
N PRO A 366 8.64 21.27 20.04
CA PRO A 366 9.95 20.65 20.32
C PRO A 366 9.92 19.13 20.33
N ASN A 367 8.80 18.54 20.75
CA ASN A 367 8.62 17.08 20.90
C ASN A 367 8.14 16.38 19.63
N LEU A 368 7.65 17.11 18.63
CA LEU A 368 7.17 16.55 17.38
C LEU A 368 8.34 15.99 16.58
N ARG A 369 8.28 14.70 16.23
CA ARG A 369 9.31 14.04 15.41
C ARG A 369 9.20 14.47 13.95
N ILE A 370 10.35 14.84 13.36
CA ILE A 370 10.42 15.35 11.98
C ILE A 370 11.06 14.30 11.10
N MET A 371 10.27 13.71 10.20
CA MET A 371 10.76 12.83 9.13
C MET A 371 10.77 13.59 7.80
N VAL A 372 11.75 13.31 6.97
CA VAL A 372 11.84 13.89 5.62
C VAL A 372 11.78 12.77 4.59
N ALA A 373 10.78 12.82 3.73
CA ALA A 373 10.66 11.96 2.56
C ALA A 373 11.27 12.68 1.34
N ALA A 374 12.51 12.31 1.00
CA ALA A 374 13.30 12.95 -0.03
C ALA A 374 13.23 12.14 -1.34
N TRP A 375 12.23 12.43 -2.18
CA TRP A 375 11.89 11.61 -3.33
C TRP A 375 12.88 11.69 -4.51
N ASN A 376 13.59 12.79 -4.67
CA ASN A 376 14.46 13.05 -5.84
C ASN A 376 15.90 13.41 -5.45
N ALA A 377 16.28 13.16 -4.23
CA ALA A 377 17.61 13.45 -3.76
C ALA A 377 18.34 12.15 -3.41
N ASP A 378 19.66 12.17 -3.51
CA ASP A 378 20.49 11.07 -3.03
C ASP A 378 20.36 11.00 -1.48
N ALA A 379 19.50 10.10 -1.03
CA ALA A 379 19.15 9.96 0.39
C ALA A 379 20.39 9.75 1.27
N ALA A 380 21.41 9.06 0.76
CA ALA A 380 22.66 8.86 1.46
C ALA A 380 23.43 10.18 1.69
N LYS A 381 23.41 11.09 0.71
CA LYS A 381 24.05 12.42 0.85
C LYS A 381 23.26 13.37 1.74
N ILE A 382 21.94 13.23 1.75
CA ILE A 382 21.07 14.03 2.61
C ILE A 382 21.13 13.50 4.04
N SER A 383 21.01 12.19 4.23
CA SER A 383 21.06 11.54 5.55
C SER A 383 22.32 11.83 6.33
N ALA A 384 23.49 11.91 5.67
CA ALA A 384 24.77 12.17 6.33
C ALA A 384 24.87 13.58 6.96
N ASN A 385 24.08 14.56 6.50
CA ASN A 385 24.20 15.96 6.91
C ASN A 385 22.96 16.56 7.58
N LEU A 386 21.79 15.88 7.53
CA LEU A 386 20.49 16.46 7.93
C LEU A 386 20.20 16.36 9.44
N PRO A 387 20.49 15.24 10.15
CA PRO A 387 20.10 15.11 11.54
C PRO A 387 20.75 16.21 12.42
N GLU A 388 22.06 16.40 12.29
CA GLU A 388 22.79 17.38 13.12
C GLU A 388 22.54 18.84 12.72
N ARG A 389 22.29 19.09 11.42
CA ARG A 389 22.23 20.46 10.88
C ARG A 389 20.84 21.07 10.91
N TYR A 390 19.78 20.25 10.87
CA TYR A 390 18.39 20.70 10.73
C TYR A 390 17.44 20.18 11.81
N GLY A 391 17.89 19.32 12.72
CA GLY A 391 17.04 18.74 13.77
C GLY A 391 15.98 17.78 13.22
N VAL A 392 16.35 17.01 12.19
CA VAL A 392 15.50 15.99 11.57
C VAL A 392 15.76 14.65 12.22
N ASP A 393 14.72 13.91 12.58
CA ASP A 393 14.84 12.62 13.26
C ASP A 393 15.10 11.46 12.29
N GLY A 394 14.74 11.61 10.99
CA GLY A 394 15.05 10.63 9.97
C GLY A 394 14.80 11.14 8.54
N VAL A 395 15.48 10.48 7.59
CA VAL A 395 15.30 10.74 6.15
C VAL A 395 15.03 9.42 5.46
N VAL A 396 14.01 9.39 4.62
CA VAL A 396 13.62 8.24 3.80
C VAL A 396 13.51 8.65 2.33
N ASP A 397 13.67 7.71 1.42
CA ASP A 397 13.59 7.89 -0.03
C ASP A 397 12.46 7.07 -0.67
N ASN A 398 11.77 6.26 0.14
CA ASN A 398 10.63 5.46 -0.27
C ASN A 398 9.62 5.31 0.89
N MET A 399 8.37 4.98 0.56
CA MET A 399 7.27 4.89 1.52
C MET A 399 7.41 3.66 2.42
N GLN A 400 7.93 2.55 1.88
CA GLN A 400 8.17 1.35 2.66
C GLN A 400 9.20 1.57 3.78
N ALA A 401 10.26 2.32 3.51
CA ALA A 401 11.26 2.68 4.52
C ALA A 401 10.66 3.54 5.64
N LEU A 402 9.73 4.46 5.30
CA LEU A 402 9.02 5.22 6.31
C LEU A 402 8.15 4.33 7.20
N GLY A 403 7.36 3.41 6.61
CA GLY A 403 6.57 2.45 7.37
C GLY A 403 7.42 1.65 8.37
N LEU A 404 8.56 1.12 7.91
CA LEU A 404 9.52 0.40 8.78
C LEU A 404 10.11 1.29 9.90
N HIS A 405 10.31 2.58 9.61
CA HIS A 405 10.79 3.52 10.63
C HIS A 405 9.71 3.81 11.67
N LEU A 406 8.47 4.02 11.25
CA LEU A 406 7.32 4.22 12.14
C LEU A 406 7.05 2.98 13.00
N ASP A 407 7.19 1.77 12.44
CA ASP A 407 7.08 0.52 13.20
C ASP A 407 8.14 0.39 14.30
N LYS A 408 9.38 0.82 14.02
CA LYS A 408 10.44 0.88 15.05
C LYS A 408 10.11 1.88 16.14
N LEU A 409 9.56 3.05 15.79
CA LEU A 409 9.12 4.04 16.76
C LEU A 409 8.00 3.51 17.65
N ARG A 410 7.06 2.76 17.06
CA ARG A 410 6.02 2.06 17.79
C ARG A 410 6.61 1.07 18.80
N GLN A 411 7.55 0.21 18.36
CA GLN A 411 8.21 -0.75 19.24
C GLN A 411 8.98 -0.06 20.37
N GLN A 412 9.66 1.04 20.11
CA GLN A 412 10.36 1.83 21.12
C GLN A 412 9.39 2.51 22.10
N ASN A 413 8.24 2.99 21.64
CA ASN A 413 7.21 3.53 22.51
C ASN A 413 6.56 2.42 23.35
N THR A 414 6.39 1.22 22.79
CA THR A 414 5.89 0.04 23.52
C THR A 414 6.91 -0.49 24.55
N GLU A 415 8.22 -0.38 24.26
CA GLU A 415 9.28 -0.76 25.19
C GLU A 415 9.55 0.30 26.27
N ASN A 416 9.32 1.58 25.98
CA ASN A 416 9.49 2.71 26.91
C ASN A 416 8.24 3.06 27.70
N THR A 417 7.04 2.68 27.26
CA THR A 417 5.87 2.69 28.12
C THR A 417 5.92 1.38 28.90
N PRO A 418 5.99 1.39 30.23
CA PRO A 418 5.78 0.19 30.98
C PRO A 418 4.35 -0.26 30.68
N HIS A 419 4.18 -1.18 29.75
CA HIS A 419 2.95 -1.92 29.55
C HIS A 419 2.71 -2.66 30.87
N GLN A 420 1.99 -1.98 31.76
CA GLN A 420 1.50 -2.70 32.91
C GLN A 420 0.44 -3.67 32.37
N PRO A 421 0.56 -4.97 32.70
CA PRO A 421 -0.40 -5.93 32.23
C PRO A 421 -1.80 -5.54 32.71
N LEU A 422 -2.77 -5.53 31.79
CA LEU A 422 -4.17 -5.32 32.11
C LEU A 422 -4.62 -6.33 33.18
N PRO A 423 -5.59 -6.01 34.04
CA PRO A 423 -6.16 -6.99 34.95
C PRO A 423 -6.57 -8.26 34.22
N SER A 424 -6.34 -9.43 34.79
CA SER A 424 -6.67 -10.71 34.17
C SER A 424 -8.14 -10.90 33.84
N ASN A 425 -9.03 -10.10 34.47
CA ASN A 425 -10.48 -10.08 34.29
C ASN A 425 -10.99 -8.81 33.57
N GLU A 426 -10.14 -8.15 32.77
CA GLU A 426 -10.46 -6.85 32.14
C GLU A 426 -11.75 -6.90 31.30
N SER A 427 -11.96 -7.98 30.52
CA SER A 427 -13.18 -8.14 29.71
C SER A 427 -14.46 -8.18 30.54
N GLU A 428 -14.43 -8.85 31.70
CA GLU A 428 -15.56 -8.94 32.62
C GLU A 428 -15.79 -7.60 33.32
N ARG A 429 -14.70 -6.93 33.73
CA ARG A 429 -14.71 -5.61 34.33
C ARG A 429 -15.35 -4.55 33.41
N LEU A 430 -14.95 -4.53 32.13
CA LEU A 430 -15.52 -3.61 31.13
C LEU A 430 -17.00 -3.88 30.88
N THR A 431 -17.39 -5.15 30.83
CA THR A 431 -18.79 -5.54 30.71
C THR A 431 -19.61 -5.04 31.90
N SER A 432 -19.06 -5.18 33.13
CA SER A 432 -19.70 -4.65 34.33
C SER A 432 -19.78 -3.13 34.32
N LEU A 433 -18.72 -2.41 33.92
CA LEU A 433 -18.71 -0.96 33.79
C LEU A 433 -19.83 -0.46 32.87
N HIS A 434 -19.95 -1.04 31.70
CA HIS A 434 -20.96 -0.62 30.71
C HIS A 434 -22.39 -0.98 31.15
N ASN A 435 -22.57 -2.09 31.86
CA ASN A 435 -23.88 -2.50 32.37
C ASN A 435 -24.30 -1.72 33.65
N SER A 436 -23.36 -1.09 34.35
CA SER A 436 -23.63 -0.41 35.61
C SER A 436 -24.28 0.98 35.47
N HIS A 437 -24.39 1.50 34.24
CA HIS A 437 -24.94 2.85 33.94
C HIS A 437 -24.30 4.00 34.71
N VAL A 438 -23.11 3.81 35.29
CA VAL A 438 -22.39 4.83 36.06
C VAL A 438 -21.87 5.99 35.21
N LEU A 439 -21.86 5.85 33.90
CA LEU A 439 -21.49 6.91 32.96
C LEU A 439 -22.67 7.79 32.53
N ASP A 440 -23.86 7.52 33.01
CA ASP A 440 -25.05 8.33 32.68
C ASP A 440 -24.95 9.74 33.25
N ALA A 441 -25.36 10.74 32.47
CA ALA A 441 -25.31 12.15 32.86
C ALA A 441 -26.16 12.47 34.08
N ASP A 442 -27.17 11.65 34.38
CA ASP A 442 -28.07 11.80 35.53
C ASP A 442 -27.34 11.80 36.90
N TRP A 443 -26.17 11.15 36.95
CA TRP A 443 -25.36 11.01 38.15
C TRP A 443 -24.45 12.22 38.45
N LEU A 444 -24.29 13.13 37.50
CA LEU A 444 -23.37 14.26 37.64
C LEU A 444 -23.57 15.09 38.92
N PRO A 445 -24.79 15.44 39.34
CA PRO A 445 -25.00 16.18 40.60
C PRO A 445 -24.53 15.41 41.84
N LEU A 446 -24.76 14.08 41.88
CA LEU A 446 -24.31 13.23 42.97
C LEU A 446 -22.78 13.16 43.03
N TYR A 447 -22.13 12.99 41.87
CA TYR A 447 -20.67 12.96 41.78
C TYR A 447 -20.05 14.29 42.25
N GLN A 448 -20.61 15.40 41.84
CA GLN A 448 -20.17 16.74 42.26
C GLN A 448 -20.31 16.95 43.78
N GLU A 449 -21.40 16.50 44.37
CA GLU A 449 -21.59 16.53 45.82
C GLU A 449 -20.52 15.68 46.54
N ARG A 450 -20.29 14.45 46.10
CA ARG A 450 -19.33 13.52 46.73
C ARG A 450 -17.89 14.02 46.65
N ILE A 451 -17.46 14.58 45.53
CA ILE A 451 -16.09 15.15 45.43
C ILE A 451 -15.90 16.37 46.33
N GLN A 452 -16.93 17.19 46.53
CA GLN A 452 -16.84 18.32 47.46
C GLN A 452 -16.79 17.86 48.93
N GLN A 453 -17.55 16.82 49.28
CA GLN A 453 -17.47 16.19 50.59
C GLN A 453 -16.07 15.60 50.85
N ALA A 454 -15.53 14.82 49.90
CA ALA A 454 -14.19 14.25 50.03
C ALA A 454 -13.12 15.35 50.16
N ARG A 455 -13.14 16.34 49.24
CA ARG A 455 -12.22 17.47 49.31
C ARG A 455 -12.22 18.18 50.66
N SER A 456 -13.41 18.41 51.22
CA SER A 456 -13.55 19.11 52.49
C SER A 456 -13.15 18.26 53.69
N ALA A 457 -13.42 16.95 53.64
CA ALA A 457 -13.07 16.02 54.73
C ALA A 457 -11.56 15.85 54.89
N PHE A 458 -10.82 15.86 53.79
CA PHE A 458 -9.35 15.65 53.78
C PHE A 458 -8.55 16.96 53.66
N ASP A 459 -9.21 18.11 53.58
CA ASP A 459 -8.56 19.41 53.37
C ASP A 459 -7.51 19.39 52.25
N THR A 460 -7.89 18.81 51.11
CA THR A 460 -7.04 18.67 49.92
C THR A 460 -7.38 19.70 48.85
N ALA A 461 -6.43 20.03 47.99
CA ALA A 461 -6.67 20.98 46.91
C ALA A 461 -7.72 20.44 45.91
N TYR A 462 -7.69 19.14 45.65
CA TYR A 462 -8.52 18.52 44.62
C TYR A 462 -9.13 17.19 45.08
N ALA A 463 -10.29 16.85 44.50
CA ALA A 463 -10.93 15.55 44.59
C ALA A 463 -11.56 15.20 43.23
N GLN A 464 -11.66 13.91 42.90
CA GLN A 464 -12.14 13.44 41.63
C GLN A 464 -12.78 12.05 41.73
N ILE A 465 -13.82 11.84 40.93
CA ILE A 465 -14.34 10.50 40.60
C ILE A 465 -13.94 10.16 39.18
N SER A 466 -13.42 8.95 38.98
CA SER A 466 -12.94 8.46 37.70
C SER A 466 -13.51 7.08 37.41
N TRP A 467 -13.95 6.85 36.16
CA TRP A 467 -14.39 5.56 35.64
C TRP A 467 -13.43 5.12 34.57
N VAL A 468 -12.84 3.92 34.70
CA VAL A 468 -11.76 3.43 33.85
C VAL A 468 -12.31 2.50 32.79
N ASP A 469 -12.40 2.98 31.55
CA ASP A 469 -12.80 2.19 30.38
C ASP A 469 -11.58 1.57 29.68
N ALA A 470 -11.77 0.96 28.53
CA ALA A 470 -10.72 0.29 27.76
C ALA A 470 -9.56 1.22 27.42
N ASP A 471 -9.86 2.38 26.80
CA ASP A 471 -8.87 3.33 26.30
C ASP A 471 -8.95 4.69 26.98
N TRP A 472 -10.01 4.95 27.75
CA TRP A 472 -10.30 6.24 28.37
C TRP A 472 -10.56 6.11 29.85
N VAL A 473 -10.23 7.15 30.58
CA VAL A 473 -10.68 7.35 31.95
C VAL A 473 -11.62 8.55 31.98
N TYR A 474 -12.90 8.27 32.17
CA TYR A 474 -13.92 9.32 32.30
C TYR A 474 -13.85 9.94 33.67
N THR A 475 -13.87 11.27 33.73
CA THR A 475 -13.79 12.05 34.96
C THR A 475 -14.99 13.01 35.05
N PRO A 476 -16.22 12.47 35.23
CA PRO A 476 -17.43 13.29 35.21
C PRO A 476 -17.45 14.38 36.28
N ALA A 477 -16.78 14.15 37.40
CA ALA A 477 -16.63 15.14 38.46
C ALA A 477 -15.17 15.23 38.91
N SER A 478 -14.58 16.41 38.76
CA SER A 478 -13.20 16.71 39.15
C SER A 478 -13.07 18.19 39.54
N THR A 479 -12.51 18.46 40.71
CA THR A 479 -12.23 19.84 41.12
C THR A 479 -10.96 20.42 40.46
N LEU A 480 -10.22 19.61 39.68
CA LEU A 480 -9.15 20.06 38.79
C LEU A 480 -9.71 20.80 37.56
N LEU A 481 -10.94 20.48 37.17
CA LEU A 481 -11.59 21.03 35.98
C LEU A 481 -12.56 22.17 36.37
N PRO A 482 -12.70 23.21 35.53
CA PRO A 482 -13.78 24.17 35.68
C PRO A 482 -15.16 23.48 35.66
N LEU A 483 -16.13 24.00 36.38
CA LEU A 483 -17.47 23.40 36.47
C LEU A 483 -18.11 23.17 35.06
N GLU A 484 -17.86 24.10 34.15
CA GLU A 484 -18.36 24.06 32.77
C GLU A 484 -17.76 22.92 31.93
N ALA A 485 -16.58 22.40 32.31
CA ALA A 485 -15.90 21.30 31.65
C ALA A 485 -16.21 19.92 32.27
N GLN A 486 -16.96 19.87 33.34
CA GLN A 486 -17.37 18.63 34.01
C GLN A 486 -18.62 18.08 33.33
N THR A 487 -18.42 17.11 32.44
CA THR A 487 -19.47 16.40 31.68
C THR A 487 -19.29 14.91 31.85
N ALA A 488 -20.33 14.14 31.57
CA ALA A 488 -20.26 12.69 31.61
C ALA A 488 -19.19 12.11 30.64
N GLU A 489 -18.89 12.85 29.58
CA GLU A 489 -17.91 12.48 28.54
C GLU A 489 -16.50 13.07 28.79
N ALA A 490 -16.33 13.89 29.85
CA ALA A 490 -15.03 14.46 30.18
C ALA A 490 -14.07 13.33 30.58
N GLY A 491 -12.92 13.23 29.91
CA GLY A 491 -11.98 12.17 30.20
C GLY A 491 -10.60 12.42 29.58
N LEU A 492 -9.68 11.52 29.92
CA LEU A 492 -8.29 11.50 29.46
C LEU A 492 -7.95 10.11 28.94
N PRO A 493 -7.00 9.99 28.01
CA PRO A 493 -6.46 8.68 27.63
C PRO A 493 -6.01 7.90 28.87
N ARG A 494 -6.38 6.63 28.97
CA ARG A 494 -6.14 5.77 30.13
C ARG A 494 -4.67 5.72 30.52
N GLU A 495 -3.77 5.67 29.55
CA GLU A 495 -2.32 5.62 29.72
C GLU A 495 -1.73 6.85 30.43
N HIS A 496 -2.42 7.99 30.40
CA HIS A 496 -1.98 9.23 31.02
C HIS A 496 -2.58 9.48 32.41
N THR A 497 -3.22 8.47 33.01
CA THR A 497 -3.91 8.62 34.27
C THR A 497 -3.34 7.75 35.40
N VAL A 498 -3.37 8.28 36.64
CA VAL A 498 -3.00 7.50 37.84
C VAL A 498 -4.02 6.40 38.12
N CYS A 499 -5.29 6.63 37.77
CA CYS A 499 -6.41 5.74 38.10
C CYS A 499 -6.29 4.35 37.46
N GLN A 500 -5.59 4.21 36.32
CA GLN A 500 -5.33 2.90 35.73
C GLN A 500 -4.54 1.96 36.63
N TYR A 501 -3.57 2.49 37.40
CA TYR A 501 -2.75 1.70 38.32
C TYR A 501 -3.56 1.16 39.50
N LEU A 502 -4.54 1.93 39.96
CA LEU A 502 -5.46 1.50 41.01
C LEU A 502 -6.33 0.33 40.54
N VAL A 503 -6.90 0.43 39.36
CA VAL A 503 -7.69 -0.65 38.76
C VAL A 503 -6.85 -1.90 38.58
N GLN A 504 -5.60 -1.77 38.16
CA GLN A 504 -4.68 -2.89 37.98
C GLN A 504 -4.31 -3.56 39.30
N GLN A 505 -3.99 -2.77 40.34
CA GLN A 505 -3.64 -3.31 41.66
C GLN A 505 -4.83 -3.91 42.38
N ASN A 506 -6.04 -3.54 41.96
CA ASN A 506 -7.30 -3.93 42.58
C ASN A 506 -7.35 -3.55 44.07
N ASP A 507 -6.65 -2.47 44.47
CA ASP A 507 -6.47 -2.02 45.84
C ASP A 507 -6.27 -0.51 45.91
N VAL A 508 -6.24 0.05 47.13
CA VAL A 508 -5.95 1.45 47.41
C VAL A 508 -4.57 1.85 46.85
N LEU A 509 -4.51 3.02 46.23
CA LEU A 509 -3.26 3.57 45.72
C LEU A 509 -2.94 4.90 46.40
N VAL A 510 -1.78 4.98 47.06
CA VAL A 510 -1.26 6.19 47.69
C VAL A 510 0.09 6.55 47.06
N ILE A 511 0.23 7.82 46.68
CA ILE A 511 1.48 8.41 46.16
C ILE A 511 1.74 9.70 46.92
N GLU A 512 2.70 9.65 47.86
CA GLU A 512 3.04 10.78 48.72
C GLU A 512 3.66 11.95 47.97
N ASP A 513 4.44 11.67 46.92
CA ASP A 513 5.06 12.66 46.04
C ASP A 513 5.26 12.09 44.63
N THR A 514 4.47 12.56 43.65
CA THR A 514 4.52 12.10 42.25
C THR A 514 5.87 12.33 41.59
N THR A 515 6.66 13.32 42.01
CA THR A 515 7.99 13.57 41.48
C THR A 515 9.05 12.57 41.96
N ARG A 516 8.73 11.77 42.98
CA ARG A 516 9.61 10.72 43.51
C ARG A 516 9.18 9.32 43.15
N ASP A 517 7.97 9.16 42.64
CA ASP A 517 7.45 7.87 42.21
C ASP A 517 7.97 7.56 40.80
N PRO A 518 8.71 6.47 40.59
CA PRO A 518 9.32 6.15 39.29
C PRO A 518 8.27 5.94 38.17
N ARG A 519 6.99 5.73 38.50
CA ARG A 519 5.92 5.61 37.53
C ARG A 519 5.53 6.95 36.90
N PHE A 520 5.79 8.08 37.57
CA PHE A 520 5.31 9.40 37.19
C PHE A 520 6.44 10.44 37.07
N ALA A 521 7.58 10.24 37.72
CA ALA A 521 8.67 11.23 37.84
C ALA A 521 9.17 11.76 36.48
N ASP A 522 9.25 10.88 35.46
CA ASP A 522 9.74 11.22 34.12
C ASP A 522 8.61 11.47 33.10
N GLN A 523 7.33 11.39 33.50
CA GLN A 523 6.21 11.66 32.61
C GLN A 523 6.02 13.17 32.43
N GLN A 524 6.40 13.69 31.25
CA GLN A 524 6.24 15.12 30.92
C GLN A 524 4.78 15.57 30.79
N GLU A 525 3.86 14.62 30.59
CA GLU A 525 2.42 14.84 30.43
C GLU A 525 1.70 14.95 31.78
N PHE A 526 2.35 14.51 32.85
CA PHE A 526 1.81 14.60 34.19
C PHE A 526 2.07 15.98 34.79
N ASP A 527 0.99 16.76 35.04
CA ASP A 527 1.13 18.12 35.58
C ASP A 527 1.50 18.09 37.07
N HIS A 528 2.79 17.92 37.37
CA HIS A 528 3.35 17.91 38.72
C HIS A 528 3.13 19.22 39.48
N GLN A 529 2.76 20.31 38.82
CA GLN A 529 2.43 21.57 39.48
C GLN A 529 1.05 21.52 40.13
N LYS A 530 0.15 20.66 39.60
CA LYS A 530 -1.22 20.50 40.16
C LYS A 530 -1.36 19.25 41.03
N VAL A 531 -0.65 18.16 40.72
CA VAL A 531 -0.80 16.89 41.43
C VAL A 531 0.57 16.39 41.91
N ARG A 532 0.89 16.74 43.18
CA ARG A 532 2.07 16.23 43.89
C ARG A 532 1.75 15.05 44.78
N PHE A 533 0.53 15.01 45.33
CA PHE A 533 0.01 13.96 46.18
C PHE A 533 -1.23 13.36 45.54
N TYR A 534 -1.37 12.04 45.63
CA TYR A 534 -2.54 11.30 45.20
C TYR A 534 -2.87 10.19 46.19
N ALA A 535 -4.14 10.13 46.63
CA ALA A 535 -4.68 8.99 47.36
C ALA A 535 -6.02 8.62 46.75
N GLY A 536 -6.12 7.40 46.21
CA GLY A 536 -7.32 6.89 45.56
C GLY A 536 -7.76 5.55 46.13
N VAL A 537 -9.08 5.39 46.25
CA VAL A 537 -9.72 4.17 46.70
C VAL A 537 -10.60 3.58 45.58
N PRO A 538 -10.73 2.26 45.46
CA PRO A 538 -11.47 1.63 44.38
C PRO A 538 -12.98 1.80 44.53
N LEU A 539 -13.66 2.07 43.42
CA LEU A 539 -15.12 2.01 43.28
C LEU A 539 -15.49 0.61 42.75
N ARG A 540 -16.12 -0.20 43.59
CA ARG A 540 -16.40 -1.62 43.33
C ARG A 540 -17.88 -1.87 43.06
N ASP A 541 -18.16 -2.76 42.10
CA ASP A 541 -19.50 -3.30 41.90
C ASP A 541 -19.84 -4.40 42.94
N GLU A 542 -21.06 -4.96 42.85
CA GLU A 542 -21.51 -6.06 43.73
C GLU A 542 -20.66 -7.35 43.60
N ALA A 543 -20.04 -7.55 42.45
CA ALA A 543 -19.14 -8.69 42.19
C ALA A 543 -17.71 -8.42 42.72
N GLY A 544 -17.45 -7.23 43.29
CA GLY A 544 -16.14 -6.80 43.79
C GLY A 544 -15.17 -6.33 42.71
N MET A 545 -15.62 -6.14 41.45
CA MET A 545 -14.79 -5.64 40.36
C MET A 545 -14.59 -4.12 40.50
N VAL A 546 -13.35 -3.66 40.29
CA VAL A 546 -13.02 -2.23 40.36
C VAL A 546 -13.38 -1.56 39.03
N LEU A 547 -14.37 -0.72 39.02
CA LEU A 547 -14.84 0.02 37.84
C LEU A 547 -14.15 1.38 37.70
N GLY A 548 -13.69 1.95 38.81
CA GLY A 548 -13.10 3.28 38.85
C GLY A 548 -12.47 3.61 40.19
N SER A 549 -12.30 4.89 40.47
CA SER A 549 -11.73 5.38 41.74
C SER A 549 -12.38 6.65 42.22
N LEU A 550 -12.50 6.80 43.55
CA LEU A 550 -12.63 8.06 44.23
C LEU A 550 -11.26 8.46 44.75
N CYS A 551 -10.77 9.66 44.41
CA CYS A 551 -9.44 10.09 44.81
C CYS A 551 -9.43 11.53 45.31
N VAL A 552 -8.47 11.80 46.21
CA VAL A 552 -8.10 13.13 46.71
C VAL A 552 -6.65 13.43 46.30
N MET A 553 -6.37 14.67 45.93
CA MET A 553 -5.09 15.09 45.39
C MET A 553 -4.68 16.46 45.91
N ASP A 554 -3.39 16.74 45.94
CA ASP A 554 -2.87 18.03 46.38
C ASP A 554 -1.68 18.49 45.50
N ASP A 555 -1.47 19.79 45.44
CA ASP A 555 -0.32 20.43 44.79
C ASP A 555 0.97 20.33 45.61
N LYS A 556 0.90 19.76 46.81
CA LYS A 556 2.01 19.53 47.74
C LYS A 556 2.10 18.07 48.14
N PRO A 557 3.33 17.56 48.42
CA PRO A 557 3.49 16.23 48.98
C PRO A 557 2.75 16.11 50.31
N ARG A 558 2.06 15.00 50.53
CA ARG A 558 1.35 14.69 51.77
C ARG A 558 1.55 13.22 52.14
N ASP A 559 1.36 12.99 53.45
CA ASP A 559 1.13 11.67 54.03
C ASP A 559 -0.34 11.52 54.39
N ILE A 560 -0.93 10.35 54.30
CA ILE A 560 -2.30 10.05 54.62
C ILE A 560 -2.36 8.87 55.61
N SER A 561 -3.11 9.02 56.68
CA SER A 561 -3.22 7.96 57.69
C SER A 561 -4.08 6.79 57.22
N ALA A 562 -3.89 5.61 57.81
CA ALA A 562 -4.73 4.44 57.52
C ALA A 562 -6.21 4.70 57.91
N GLU A 563 -6.47 5.49 58.98
CA GLU A 563 -7.81 5.88 59.38
C GLU A 563 -8.47 6.80 58.34
N ASP A 564 -7.70 7.73 57.75
CA ASP A 564 -8.20 8.60 56.65
C ASP A 564 -8.53 7.80 55.40
N LEU A 565 -7.69 6.80 55.06
CA LEU A 565 -7.96 5.92 53.92
C LEU A 565 -9.22 5.07 54.11
N GLU A 566 -9.49 4.62 55.36
CA GLU A 566 -10.72 3.90 55.68
C GLU A 566 -11.94 4.81 55.54
N VAL A 567 -11.84 6.09 55.96
CA VAL A 567 -12.90 7.08 55.74
C VAL A 567 -13.15 7.34 54.26
N LEU A 568 -12.10 7.47 53.45
CA LEU A 568 -12.22 7.66 52.00
C LEU A 568 -12.87 6.43 51.33
N GLN A 569 -12.49 5.20 51.76
CA GLN A 569 -13.08 3.96 51.23
C GLN A 569 -14.57 3.87 51.61
N ASN A 570 -14.96 4.22 52.86
CA ASN A 570 -16.35 4.24 53.24
C ASN A 570 -17.19 5.22 52.39
N MET A 571 -16.62 6.38 52.04
CA MET A 571 -17.29 7.33 51.13
C MET A 571 -17.47 6.75 49.72
N ALA A 572 -16.50 5.95 49.22
CA ALA A 572 -16.58 5.26 47.95
C ALA A 572 -17.64 4.15 47.96
N ASP A 573 -17.70 3.37 49.04
CA ASP A 573 -18.67 2.29 49.21
C ASP A 573 -20.10 2.82 49.31
N GLU A 574 -20.32 3.91 50.07
CA GLU A 574 -21.61 4.62 50.12
C GLU A 574 -22.05 5.15 48.75
N LEU A 575 -21.11 5.68 47.95
CA LEU A 575 -21.41 6.13 46.60
C LEU A 575 -21.88 4.96 45.73
N MET A 576 -21.15 3.86 45.76
CA MET A 576 -21.48 2.67 44.95
C MET A 576 -22.81 2.05 45.38
N GLN A 577 -23.07 1.95 46.68
CA GLN A 577 -24.34 1.47 47.19
C GLN A 577 -25.51 2.34 46.70
N HIS A 578 -25.37 3.66 46.74
CA HIS A 578 -26.40 4.59 46.27
C HIS A 578 -26.69 4.44 44.77
N LEU A 579 -25.65 4.26 43.95
CA LEU A 579 -25.79 4.03 42.51
C LEU A 579 -26.51 2.71 42.21
N GLN A 580 -26.21 1.65 42.96
CA GLN A 580 -26.82 0.32 42.81
C GLN A 580 -28.29 0.31 43.22
N GLU A 581 -28.65 0.92 44.35
CA GLU A 581 -30.04 1.02 44.84
C GLU A 581 -30.95 1.75 43.84
N GLN A 582 -30.43 2.79 43.21
CA GLN A 582 -31.21 3.56 42.24
C GLN A 582 -31.31 2.89 40.85
N ASN A 583 -30.27 2.18 40.42
CA ASN A 583 -30.33 1.41 39.20
C ASN A 583 -31.32 0.25 39.30
N SER A 584 -31.33 -0.46 40.44
CA SER A 584 -32.31 -1.53 40.73
C SER A 584 -33.77 -1.05 40.80
N SER A 585 -34.01 0.25 40.94
CA SER A 585 -35.35 0.84 40.95
C SER A 585 -35.82 1.32 39.57
N LYS A 586 -34.94 1.36 38.57
CA LYS A 586 -35.24 1.77 37.21
C LYS A 586 -35.57 0.57 36.27
N ASP A 587 -35.14 -0.66 36.64
CA ASP A 587 -35.52 -1.93 36.02
C ASP A 587 -36.84 -2.45 36.61
#